data_1c50836997737257ad8b238ca9cee0e0
#
_entry.id   1c50836997737257ad8b238ca9cee0e0
#
_cell.length_a   1.000
_cell.length_b   1.000
_cell.length_c   1.000
_cell.angle_alpha   90.00
_cell.angle_beta   90.00
_cell.angle_gamma   90.00
#
_symmetry.space_group_name_H-M   'P 1'
#
loop_
_entity.id
_entity.type
_entity.pdbx_description
1 polymer ?
#
loop_
_entity_poly.entity_id
_entity_poly.type
_entity_poly.pdbx_seq_one_letter_code
_entity_poly.pdbx_strand_id
1 'polypeptide(L)'
;MVDLPTIRAAMLALPEVESGEADESLTFSVRGKGLSWPYLARATPKGRRELVPGVLAVRCRPETKELLLEAAPGIYFDDDHYRGFPAVLVRLAAIETAELGALLQDAWRVVAPKSLVKRVDAGG
;
A
#
# COMPACT_ATOMS: atom_id res chain seq x y z
N MET A 1 -6.79 0.06 -15.52
CA MET A 1 -6.08 -1.06 -14.91
C MET A 1 -4.68 -0.64 -14.51
N VAL A 2 -4.23 -1.06 -13.33
CA VAL A 2 -2.91 -0.66 -12.83
C VAL A 2 -1.80 -1.33 -13.65
N ASP A 3 -0.82 -0.52 -14.05
CA ASP A 3 0.38 -1.01 -14.76
C ASP A 3 1.40 -1.49 -13.72
N LEU A 4 1.42 -2.79 -13.47
CA LEU A 4 2.29 -3.40 -12.44
C LEU A 4 3.78 -3.12 -12.68
N PRO A 5 4.33 -3.29 -13.90
CA PRO A 5 5.75 -2.99 -14.11
C PRO A 5 6.11 -1.54 -13.82
N THR A 6 5.24 -0.60 -14.16
CA THR A 6 5.47 0.82 -13.88
C THR A 6 5.53 1.08 -12.37
N ILE A 7 4.59 0.52 -11.62
CA ILE A 7 4.55 0.65 -10.16
C ILE A 7 5.79 0.03 -9.52
N ARG A 8 6.15 -1.19 -9.93
CA ARG A 8 7.34 -1.86 -9.38
C ARG A 8 8.61 -1.06 -9.64
N ALA A 9 8.78 -0.57 -10.86
CA ALA A 9 9.97 0.22 -11.19
C ALA A 9 10.05 1.50 -10.35
N ALA A 10 8.94 2.19 -10.18
CA ALA A 10 8.89 3.41 -9.38
C ALA A 10 9.22 3.14 -7.90
N MET A 11 8.67 2.06 -7.34
CA MET A 11 8.89 1.73 -5.93
C MET A 11 10.32 1.23 -5.68
N LEU A 12 10.85 0.40 -6.58
CA LEU A 12 12.22 -0.12 -6.42
C LEU A 12 13.27 0.95 -6.65
N ALA A 13 12.91 2.08 -7.25
CA ALA A 13 13.80 3.23 -7.38
C ALA A 13 13.93 4.02 -6.07
N LEU A 14 13.04 3.83 -5.11
CA LEU A 14 13.13 4.49 -3.80
C LEU A 14 14.17 3.80 -2.92
N PRO A 15 14.87 4.55 -2.06
CA PRO A 15 15.92 3.98 -1.21
C PRO A 15 15.42 2.86 -0.32
N GLU A 16 16.19 1.75 -0.32
CA GLU A 16 16.00 0.60 0.57
C GLU A 16 14.63 -0.09 0.48
N VAL A 17 13.92 0.10 -0.63
CA VAL A 17 12.67 -0.63 -0.87
C VAL A 17 12.99 -2.05 -1.33
N GLU A 18 12.36 -3.03 -0.67
CA GLU A 18 12.44 -4.43 -1.04
C GLU A 18 11.05 -4.90 -1.47
N SER A 19 11.00 -5.76 -2.48
CA SER A 19 9.74 -6.35 -2.91
C SER A 19 9.59 -7.77 -2.39
N GLY A 20 8.34 -8.24 -2.31
CA GLY A 20 8.04 -9.64 -2.00
C GLY A 20 8.55 -10.59 -3.08
N GLU A 21 8.52 -11.88 -2.78
CA GLU A 21 9.09 -12.90 -3.65
C GLU A 21 8.38 -13.06 -5.00
N ALA A 22 7.09 -12.76 -5.06
CA ALA A 22 6.33 -12.89 -6.30
C ALA A 22 6.52 -11.63 -7.16
N ASP A 23 6.96 -11.82 -8.40
CA ASP A 23 7.20 -10.72 -9.33
C ASP A 23 5.96 -9.88 -9.60
N GLU A 24 4.79 -10.48 -9.51
CA GLU A 24 3.52 -9.79 -9.73
C GLU A 24 2.97 -9.13 -8.47
N SER A 25 3.65 -9.32 -7.35
CA SER A 25 3.22 -8.78 -6.07
C SER A 25 3.53 -7.29 -5.96
N LEU A 26 2.61 -6.53 -5.38
CA LEU A 26 2.85 -5.15 -4.99
C LEU A 26 3.17 -5.07 -3.50
N THR A 27 3.81 -6.11 -2.97
CA THR A 27 4.25 -6.18 -1.58
C THR A 27 5.62 -5.53 -1.45
N PHE A 28 5.69 -4.41 -0.76
CA PHE A 28 6.94 -3.68 -0.57
C PHE A 28 7.21 -3.44 0.91
N SER A 29 8.49 -3.34 1.24
CA SER A 29 8.91 -3.06 2.62
C SER A 29 10.19 -2.22 2.62
N VAL A 30 10.47 -1.59 3.77
CA VAL A 30 11.70 -0.85 4.01
C VAL A 30 12.26 -1.33 5.34
N ARG A 31 13.46 -1.89 5.32
CA ARG A 31 14.12 -2.41 6.53
C ARG A 31 13.22 -3.33 7.36
N GLY A 32 12.49 -4.20 6.68
CA GLY A 32 11.59 -5.16 7.31
C GLY A 32 10.22 -4.62 7.68
N LYS A 33 9.96 -3.32 7.49
CA LYS A 33 8.65 -2.72 7.77
C LYS A 33 7.81 -2.70 6.51
N GLY A 34 6.64 -3.35 6.54
CA GLY A 34 5.75 -3.38 5.40
C GLY A 34 5.11 -2.03 5.11
N LEU A 35 5.14 -1.61 3.84
CA LEU A 35 4.40 -0.44 3.40
C LEU A 35 3.20 -0.82 2.53
N SER A 36 3.23 -2.00 1.93
CA SER A 36 2.08 -2.56 1.23
C SER A 36 2.15 -4.08 1.30
N TRP A 37 0.99 -4.73 1.35
CA TRP A 37 0.91 -6.19 1.43
C TRP A 37 -0.43 -6.68 0.91
N PRO A 38 -0.54 -7.99 0.55
CA PRO A 38 -1.80 -8.54 0.07
C PRO A 38 -2.84 -8.57 1.18
N TYR A 39 -4.09 -8.35 0.80
CA TYR A 39 -5.20 -8.39 1.73
C TYR A 39 -5.68 -9.83 1.91
N LEU A 40 -5.79 -10.25 3.15
CA LEU A 40 -6.34 -11.56 3.53
C LEU A 40 -7.63 -11.35 4.31
N ALA A 41 -8.68 -12.02 3.91
CA ALA A 41 -9.97 -11.91 4.57
C ALA A 41 -10.55 -13.30 4.87
N ARG A 42 -11.46 -13.36 5.84
CA ARG A 42 -12.19 -14.58 6.14
C ARG A 42 -13.56 -14.54 5.48
N ALA A 43 -13.91 -15.61 4.77
CA ALA A 43 -15.24 -15.74 4.19
C ALA A 43 -16.28 -15.99 5.27
N THR A 44 -15.88 -16.66 6.35
CA THR A 44 -16.74 -16.94 7.51
C THR A 44 -15.98 -16.62 8.80
N PRO A 45 -16.67 -16.33 9.92
CA PRO A 45 -16.01 -15.99 11.18
C PRO A 45 -15.01 -17.03 11.69
N LYS A 46 -15.24 -18.30 11.39
CA LYS A 46 -14.38 -19.39 11.82
C LYS A 46 -13.47 -19.92 10.72
N GLY A 47 -13.55 -19.35 9.51
CA GLY A 47 -12.77 -19.78 8.37
C GLY A 47 -11.34 -19.27 8.43
N ARG A 48 -10.50 -19.83 7.55
CA ARG A 48 -9.14 -19.34 7.35
C ARG A 48 -9.18 -18.00 6.63
N ARG A 49 -8.19 -17.19 6.90
CA ARG A 49 -7.96 -15.97 6.13
C ARG A 49 -7.39 -16.36 4.77
N GLU A 50 -8.02 -15.91 3.72
CA GLU A 50 -7.61 -16.22 2.36
C GLU A 50 -7.31 -14.94 1.59
N LEU A 51 -6.42 -15.05 0.61
CA LEU A 51 -6.05 -13.94 -0.25
C LEU A 51 -7.29 -13.45 -1.02
N VAL A 52 -7.50 -12.15 -1.00
CA VAL A 52 -8.55 -11.51 -1.79
C VAL A 52 -7.89 -10.90 -3.03
N PRO A 53 -8.10 -11.50 -4.22
CA PRO A 53 -7.49 -10.97 -5.44
C PRO A 53 -7.95 -9.54 -5.72
N GLY A 54 -7.04 -8.74 -6.25
CA GLY A 54 -7.37 -7.37 -6.66
C GLY A 54 -7.48 -6.36 -5.53
N VAL A 55 -7.10 -6.73 -4.30
CA VAL A 55 -7.09 -5.81 -3.17
C VAL A 55 -5.71 -5.75 -2.56
N LEU A 56 -5.22 -4.55 -2.32
CA LEU A 56 -3.92 -4.30 -1.72
C LEU A 56 -4.11 -3.50 -0.44
N ALA A 57 -3.41 -3.90 0.63
CA ALA A 57 -3.35 -3.09 1.85
C ALA A 57 -2.16 -2.15 1.74
N VAL A 58 -2.36 -0.87 2.00
CA VAL A 58 -1.31 0.15 1.89
C VAL A 58 -1.26 0.95 3.19
N ARG A 59 -0.08 1.02 3.78
CA ARG A 59 0.13 1.79 5.01
C ARG A 59 -0.08 3.27 4.74
N CYS A 60 -0.77 3.93 5.66
CA CYS A 60 -1.00 5.37 5.57
C CYS A 60 -1.27 5.93 6.97
N ARG A 61 -1.19 7.24 7.10
CA ARG A 61 -1.53 7.91 8.36
C ARG A 61 -3.03 7.83 8.59
N PRO A 62 -3.48 7.80 9.86
CA PRO A 62 -4.92 7.74 10.16
C PRO A 62 -5.72 8.87 9.51
N GLU A 63 -5.18 10.09 9.47
CA GLU A 63 -5.86 11.24 8.84
C GLU A 63 -6.02 11.03 7.35
N THR A 64 -4.98 10.52 6.69
CA THR A 64 -5.02 10.21 5.26
C THR A 64 -6.05 9.11 4.99
N LYS A 65 -6.07 8.08 5.81
CA LYS A 65 -7.04 6.98 5.68
C LYS A 65 -8.47 7.50 5.71
N GLU A 66 -8.79 8.35 6.67
CA GLU A 66 -10.14 8.93 6.78
C GLU A 66 -10.51 9.73 5.54
N LEU A 67 -9.59 10.55 5.03
CA LEU A 67 -9.82 11.34 3.83
C LEU A 67 -10.07 10.46 2.61
N LEU A 68 -9.29 9.40 2.44
CA LEU A 68 -9.44 8.48 1.31
C LEU A 68 -10.77 7.74 1.35
N LEU A 69 -11.15 7.24 2.52
CA LEU A 69 -12.41 6.52 2.70
C LEU A 69 -13.62 7.41 2.39
N GLU A 70 -13.54 8.67 2.78
CA GLU A 70 -14.62 9.63 2.53
C GLU A 70 -14.65 10.10 1.08
N ALA A 71 -13.48 10.39 0.51
CA ALA A 71 -13.40 10.99 -0.83
C ALA A 71 -13.65 9.99 -1.95
N ALA A 72 -13.24 8.73 -1.79
CA ALA A 72 -13.33 7.75 -2.87
C ALA A 72 -13.68 6.35 -2.34
N PRO A 73 -14.90 6.16 -1.83
CA PRO A 73 -15.31 4.86 -1.28
C PRO A 73 -15.41 3.74 -2.32
N GLY A 74 -15.39 4.08 -3.61
CA GLY A 74 -15.34 3.08 -4.67
C GLY A 74 -13.95 2.49 -4.88
N ILE A 75 -12.91 3.19 -4.43
CA ILE A 75 -11.51 2.78 -4.53
C ILE A 75 -11.00 2.24 -3.21
N TYR A 76 -11.26 2.95 -2.12
CA TYR A 76 -10.71 2.65 -0.79
C TYR A 76 -11.80 2.13 0.12
N PHE A 77 -11.44 1.15 0.96
CA PHE A 77 -12.38 0.65 1.95
C PHE A 77 -11.63 0.17 3.20
N ASP A 78 -12.41 -0.19 4.21
CA ASP A 78 -11.88 -0.68 5.48
C ASP A 78 -12.66 -1.93 5.87
N ASP A 79 -12.18 -2.67 6.86
CA ASP A 79 -12.92 -3.78 7.43
C ASP A 79 -12.69 -3.81 8.94
N ASP A 80 -13.33 -4.76 9.63
CA ASP A 80 -13.22 -4.83 11.09
C ASP A 80 -11.81 -5.13 11.56
N HIS A 81 -11.03 -5.88 10.78
CA HIS A 81 -9.65 -6.20 11.12
C HIS A 81 -8.74 -4.97 11.01
N TYR A 82 -8.98 -4.13 10.01
CA TYR A 82 -8.16 -2.95 9.75
C TYR A 82 -8.68 -1.67 10.40
N ARG A 83 -9.84 -1.73 11.03
CA ARG A 83 -10.39 -0.55 11.72
C ARG A 83 -9.43 -0.09 12.80
N GLY A 84 -9.05 1.18 12.76
CA GLY A 84 -8.07 1.75 13.68
C GLY A 84 -6.62 1.43 13.35
N PHE A 85 -6.37 0.59 12.35
CA PHE A 85 -5.02 0.27 11.91
C PHE A 85 -4.58 1.28 10.84
N PRO A 86 -3.30 1.74 10.85
CA PRO A 86 -2.83 2.76 9.92
C PRO A 86 -2.53 2.18 8.52
N ALA A 87 -3.52 1.60 7.91
CA ALA A 87 -3.47 1.11 6.54
C ALA A 87 -4.86 1.11 5.95
N VAL A 88 -4.96 1.30 4.64
CA VAL A 88 -6.22 1.32 3.90
C VAL A 88 -6.23 0.20 2.88
N LEU A 89 -7.41 -0.32 2.57
CA LEU A 89 -7.58 -1.35 1.55
C LEU A 89 -7.94 -0.68 0.23
N VAL A 90 -7.29 -1.11 -0.85
CA VAL A 90 -7.38 -0.48 -2.17
C VAL A 90 -7.87 -1.49 -3.19
N ARG A 91 -8.91 -1.12 -3.93
CA ARG A 91 -9.39 -1.93 -5.07
C ARG A 91 -8.56 -1.60 -6.31
N LEU A 92 -7.69 -2.52 -6.70
CA LEU A 92 -6.77 -2.29 -7.80
C LEU A 92 -7.47 -2.09 -9.15
N ALA A 93 -8.66 -2.66 -9.32
CA ALA A 93 -9.43 -2.47 -10.54
C ALA A 93 -10.03 -1.06 -10.67
N ALA A 94 -10.11 -0.33 -9.57
CA ALA A 94 -10.76 0.98 -9.53
C ALA A 94 -9.78 2.16 -9.46
N ILE A 95 -8.50 1.89 -9.13
CA ILE A 95 -7.51 2.96 -8.95
C ILE A 95 -6.66 3.12 -10.22
N GLU A 96 -6.25 4.35 -10.51
CA GLU A 96 -5.34 4.64 -11.61
C GLU A 96 -3.89 4.42 -11.20
N THR A 97 -3.04 4.09 -12.17
CA THR A 97 -1.61 3.83 -11.93
C THR A 97 -0.93 5.00 -11.21
N ALA A 98 -1.16 6.23 -11.68
CA ALA A 98 -0.54 7.41 -11.07
C ALA A 98 -0.99 7.62 -9.62
N GLU A 99 -2.26 7.40 -9.33
CA GLU A 99 -2.78 7.55 -7.98
C GLU A 99 -2.21 6.48 -7.04
N LEU A 100 -2.13 5.24 -7.49
CA LEU A 100 -1.54 4.17 -6.69
C LEU A 100 -0.05 4.43 -6.45
N GLY A 101 0.67 4.90 -7.46
CA GLY A 101 2.08 5.26 -7.32
C GLY A 101 2.28 6.33 -6.25
N ALA A 102 1.46 7.37 -6.27
CA ALA A 102 1.53 8.43 -5.26
C ALA A 102 1.21 7.91 -3.86
N LEU A 103 0.20 7.04 -3.75
CA LEU A 103 -0.18 6.44 -2.46
C LEU A 103 0.97 5.60 -1.88
N LEU A 104 1.62 4.80 -2.72
CA LEU A 104 2.74 3.96 -2.29
C LEU A 104 3.97 4.80 -1.91
N GLN A 105 4.23 5.89 -2.62
CA GLN A 105 5.31 6.80 -2.26
C GLN A 105 5.04 7.47 -0.91
N ASP A 106 3.80 7.84 -0.63
CA ASP A 106 3.41 8.37 0.67
C ASP A 106 3.58 7.31 1.77
N ALA A 107 3.25 6.05 1.47
CA ALA A 107 3.47 4.95 2.41
C ALA A 107 4.96 4.78 2.71
N TRP A 108 5.83 4.91 1.69
CA TRP A 108 7.27 4.88 1.88
C TRP A 108 7.71 5.99 2.85
N ARG A 109 7.18 7.20 2.69
CA ARG A 109 7.51 8.33 3.58
C ARG A 109 7.09 8.09 5.02
N VAL A 110 6.02 7.34 5.24
CA VAL A 110 5.56 6.97 6.58
C VAL A 110 6.50 5.93 7.22
N VAL A 111 6.97 4.97 6.44
CA VAL A 111 7.73 3.81 6.92
C VAL A 111 9.23 4.07 6.96
N ALA A 112 9.77 4.81 5.99
CA ALA A 112 11.21 5.01 5.86
C ALA A 112 11.75 5.87 7.01
N PRO A 113 12.99 5.61 7.46
CA PRO A 113 13.64 6.49 8.44
C PRO A 113 13.72 7.92 7.92
N LYS A 114 13.63 8.87 8.84
CA LYS A 114 13.66 10.30 8.49
C LYS A 114 14.91 10.70 7.69
N SER A 115 16.04 10.04 7.95
CA SER A 115 17.28 10.30 7.22
C SER A 115 17.16 9.95 5.74
N LEU A 116 16.46 8.87 5.41
CA LEU A 116 16.22 8.49 4.02
C LEU A 116 15.25 9.45 3.33
N VAL A 117 14.21 9.86 4.04
CA VAL A 117 13.24 10.81 3.48
C VAL A 117 13.94 12.14 3.18
N LYS A 118 14.77 12.64 4.10
CA LYS A 118 15.54 13.86 3.90
C LYS A 118 16.48 13.74 2.70
N ARG A 119 17.10 12.59 2.52
CA ARG A 119 18.02 12.37 1.39
C ARG A 119 17.28 12.49 0.05
N VAL A 120 16.11 11.90 -0.05
CA VAL A 120 15.29 11.97 -1.27
C VAL A 120 14.84 13.41 -1.53
N ASP A 121 14.37 14.09 -0.50
CA ASP A 121 13.88 15.47 -0.62
C ASP A 121 15.01 16.45 -0.95
N ALA A 122 16.22 16.21 -0.45
CA ALA A 122 17.38 17.09 -0.70
C ALA A 122 18.09 16.79 -2.01
N GLY A 123 18.14 15.52 -2.40
CA GLY A 123 18.86 15.09 -3.58
C GLY A 123 18.07 15.10 -4.87
N GLY A 124 16.80 15.46 -4.77
CA GLY A 124 15.92 15.49 -5.94
C GLY A 124 15.43 14.12 -6.31
#